data_a34136d46b921a36f8af261d30001f31
#
_entry.id   a34136d46b921a36f8af261d30001f31
#
_cell.length_a   1.000
_cell.length_b   1.000
_cell.length_c   1.000
_cell.angle_alpha   90.00
_cell.angle_beta   90.00
_cell.angle_gamma   90.00
#
_symmetry.space_group_name_H-M   'P 1'
#
loop_
_entity.id
_entity.type
_entity.pdbx_description
1 polymer ?
#
loop_
_entity_poly.entity_id
_entity_poly.type
_entity_poly.pdbx_seq_one_letter_code
_entity_poly.pdbx_strand_id
1 'polypeptide(L)'
;MRKLLIGTAAVELAGAFFYSFWFVPEYGFWKGIGYSLFHSVSAFCNAGIDLVGESSFAPFVTNPLINFTTMGLIFLSGLGFPVWWEVLERVQDLVKGKRTRKNFVRGFTLHTKLVLTTTVILLFGGALLILALDWNNASSLGSLKPAQKAMAAFFQSVTTRTAGFETIPQANFSDGSAMVSMILMFIGGSPMGTAGGVKTTTVAILLVVVASYIRGDSDRSEERRVGKECRSRWSPYH
;
A
#
# COMPACT_ATOMS: atom_id res chain seq x y z
N MET A 1 -10.88 -4.04 -19.56
CA MET A 1 -11.81 -3.14 -18.86
C MET A 1 -12.82 -3.87 -17.97
N ARG A 2 -13.65 -4.80 -18.48
CA ARG A 2 -14.69 -5.47 -17.68
C ARG A 2 -14.18 -6.13 -16.38
N LYS A 3 -13.04 -6.84 -16.45
CA LYS A 3 -12.43 -7.48 -15.25
C LYS A 3 -12.01 -6.46 -14.19
N LEU A 4 -11.48 -5.30 -14.60
CA LEU A 4 -11.08 -4.24 -13.67
C LEU A 4 -12.30 -3.69 -12.93
N LEU A 5 -13.35 -3.31 -13.64
CA LEU A 5 -14.58 -2.79 -13.05
C LEU A 5 -15.21 -3.78 -12.06
N ILE A 6 -15.31 -5.05 -12.44
CA ILE A 6 -15.85 -6.07 -11.56
C ILE A 6 -14.96 -6.28 -10.32
N GLY A 7 -13.64 -6.31 -10.50
CA GLY A 7 -12.70 -6.46 -9.38
C GLY A 7 -12.76 -5.29 -8.41
N THR A 8 -12.77 -4.06 -8.91
CA THR A 8 -12.93 -2.83 -8.12
C THR A 8 -14.24 -2.85 -7.35
N ALA A 9 -15.37 -3.04 -8.04
CA ALA A 9 -16.68 -3.08 -7.41
C ALA A 9 -16.80 -4.20 -6.34
N ALA A 10 -16.20 -5.37 -6.59
CA ALA A 10 -16.20 -6.46 -5.61
C ALA A 10 -15.45 -6.11 -4.32
N VAL A 11 -14.29 -5.45 -4.44
CA VAL A 11 -13.50 -5.03 -3.26
C VAL A 11 -14.19 -3.88 -2.52
N GLU A 12 -14.74 -2.90 -3.24
CA GLU A 12 -15.49 -1.80 -2.64
C GLU A 12 -16.75 -2.30 -1.92
N LEU A 13 -17.51 -3.22 -2.52
CA LEU A 13 -18.67 -3.82 -1.87
C LEU A 13 -18.29 -4.65 -0.63
N ALA A 14 -17.18 -5.39 -0.69
CA ALA A 14 -16.66 -6.09 0.47
C ALA A 14 -16.25 -5.12 1.59
N GLY A 15 -15.58 -4.02 1.27
CA GLY A 15 -15.26 -2.98 2.23
C GLY A 15 -16.51 -2.34 2.85
N ALA A 16 -17.50 -2.01 2.02
CA ALA A 16 -18.78 -1.47 2.49
C ALA A 16 -19.51 -2.46 3.41
N PHE A 17 -19.45 -3.75 3.11
CA PHE A 17 -20.00 -4.80 3.97
C PHE A 17 -19.33 -4.79 5.37
N PHE A 18 -18.01 -4.72 5.45
CA PHE A 18 -17.32 -4.63 6.74
C PHE A 18 -17.63 -3.32 7.48
N TYR A 19 -17.68 -2.19 6.79
CA TYR A 19 -18.06 -0.92 7.42
C TYR A 19 -19.51 -0.93 7.93
N SER A 20 -20.44 -1.66 7.28
CA SER A 20 -21.84 -1.70 7.67
C SER A 20 -22.05 -2.28 9.07
N PHE A 21 -21.17 -3.18 9.55
CA PHE A 21 -21.23 -3.69 10.91
C PHE A 21 -21.07 -2.61 11.98
N TRP A 22 -20.44 -1.51 11.65
CA TRP A 22 -20.29 -0.35 12.55
C TRP A 22 -21.30 0.75 12.23
N PHE A 23 -21.37 1.18 10.97
CA PHE A 23 -22.17 2.36 10.62
C PHE A 23 -23.66 2.12 10.65
N VAL A 24 -24.15 0.92 10.39
CA VAL A 24 -25.59 0.63 10.42
C VAL A 24 -26.16 0.69 11.84
N PRO A 25 -25.55 0.07 12.87
CA PRO A 25 -26.00 0.22 14.25
C PRO A 25 -25.95 1.67 14.76
N GLU A 26 -24.92 2.44 14.36
CA GLU A 26 -24.69 3.79 14.85
C GLU A 26 -25.62 4.83 14.20
N TYR A 27 -25.79 4.77 12.88
CA TYR A 27 -26.50 5.81 12.10
C TYR A 27 -27.86 5.36 11.55
N GLY A 28 -28.28 4.13 11.85
CA GLY A 28 -29.46 3.52 11.26
C GLY A 28 -29.24 2.95 9.86
N PHE A 29 -30.20 2.14 9.40
CA PHE A 29 -30.02 1.30 8.20
C PHE A 29 -29.66 2.08 6.94
N TRP A 30 -30.47 3.05 6.52
CA TRP A 30 -30.25 3.75 5.25
C TRP A 30 -29.03 4.64 5.26
N LYS A 31 -28.87 5.42 6.33
CA LYS A 31 -27.72 6.32 6.48
C LYS A 31 -26.43 5.52 6.69
N GLY A 32 -26.46 4.45 7.49
CA GLY A 32 -25.34 3.57 7.74
C GLY A 32 -24.84 2.87 6.47
N ILE A 33 -25.73 2.39 5.60
CA ILE A 33 -25.35 1.83 4.29
C ILE A 33 -24.71 2.91 3.40
N GLY A 34 -25.29 4.10 3.35
CA GLY A 34 -24.73 5.21 2.60
C GLY A 34 -23.30 5.56 3.04
N TYR A 35 -23.09 5.65 4.36
CA TYR A 35 -21.76 5.88 4.96
C TYR A 35 -20.78 4.75 4.65
N SER A 36 -21.22 3.51 4.74
CA SER A 36 -20.40 2.33 4.45
C SER A 36 -19.92 2.29 3.01
N LEU A 37 -20.81 2.55 2.06
CA LEU A 37 -20.47 2.61 0.65
C LEU A 37 -19.53 3.78 0.35
N PHE A 38 -19.85 4.97 0.88
CA PHE A 38 -19.03 6.15 0.66
C PHE A 38 -17.59 5.98 1.16
N HIS A 39 -17.43 5.52 2.42
CA HIS A 39 -16.09 5.35 2.99
C HIS A 39 -15.31 4.22 2.33
N SER A 40 -16.00 3.18 1.86
CA SER A 40 -15.34 2.11 1.12
C SER A 40 -14.77 2.60 -0.22
N VAL A 41 -15.56 3.35 -0.99
CA VAL A 41 -15.11 3.95 -2.25
C VAL A 41 -14.01 4.98 -1.98
N SER A 42 -14.18 5.85 -0.98
CA SER A 42 -13.17 6.85 -0.60
C SER A 42 -11.84 6.21 -0.21
N ALA A 43 -11.86 5.13 0.59
CA ALA A 43 -10.67 4.41 0.99
C ALA A 43 -9.99 3.68 -0.17
N PHE A 44 -10.78 3.04 -1.04
CA PHE A 44 -10.25 2.35 -2.21
C PHE A 44 -9.67 3.31 -3.25
N CYS A 45 -10.31 4.45 -3.47
CA CYS A 45 -9.82 5.48 -4.37
C CYS A 45 -8.65 6.31 -3.80
N ASN A 46 -8.23 6.05 -2.56
CA ASN A 46 -7.26 6.89 -1.82
C ASN A 46 -7.64 8.37 -1.82
N ALA A 47 -8.93 8.66 -1.63
CA ALA A 47 -9.45 10.03 -1.64
C ALA A 47 -9.36 10.70 -0.26
N GLY A 48 -9.42 9.91 0.83
CA GLY A 48 -9.34 10.41 2.20
C GLY A 48 -10.51 11.29 2.65
N ILE A 49 -11.60 11.29 1.88
CA ILE A 49 -12.80 12.06 2.20
C ILE A 49 -13.68 11.22 3.12
N ASP A 50 -14.16 11.81 4.19
CA ASP A 50 -15.05 11.16 5.15
C ASP A 50 -16.31 11.99 5.43
N LEU A 51 -17.31 11.34 6.03
CA LEU A 51 -18.59 11.94 6.40
C LEU A 51 -18.83 11.90 7.91
N VAL A 52 -17.81 11.54 8.70
CA VAL A 52 -17.99 11.18 10.11
C VAL A 52 -17.87 12.38 11.04
N GLY A 53 -17.20 13.45 10.64
CA GLY A 53 -17.06 14.65 11.45
C GLY A 53 -15.83 15.48 11.10
N GLU A 54 -15.52 16.44 11.98
CA GLU A 54 -14.46 17.44 11.75
C GLU A 54 -13.03 16.89 11.87
N SER A 55 -12.85 15.72 12.48
CA SER A 55 -11.52 15.15 12.80
C SER A 55 -11.28 13.81 12.10
N SER A 56 -11.82 13.60 10.92
CA SER A 56 -11.68 12.37 10.14
C SER A 56 -11.99 11.10 10.96
N PHE A 57 -11.14 10.09 10.95
CA PHE A 57 -11.33 8.84 11.70
C PHE A 57 -10.74 8.86 13.12
N ALA A 58 -10.41 10.03 13.67
CA ALA A 58 -9.91 10.13 15.06
C ALA A 58 -10.83 9.46 16.10
N PRO A 59 -12.19 9.55 16.01
CA PRO A 59 -13.07 8.83 16.93
C PRO A 59 -12.90 7.30 16.88
N PHE A 60 -12.36 6.76 15.80
CA PHE A 60 -12.22 5.32 15.56
C PHE A 60 -10.79 4.80 15.76
N VAL A 61 -9.87 5.60 16.34
CA VAL A 61 -8.48 5.19 16.58
C VAL A 61 -8.35 3.85 17.30
N THR A 62 -9.29 3.52 18.18
CA THR A 62 -9.31 2.26 18.94
C THR A 62 -10.16 1.16 18.31
N ASN A 63 -10.89 1.44 17.22
CA ASN A 63 -11.79 0.49 16.59
C ASN A 63 -11.06 -0.37 15.54
N PRO A 64 -10.80 -1.67 15.83
CA PRO A 64 -10.03 -2.51 14.91
C PRO A 64 -10.76 -2.78 13.60
N LEU A 65 -12.09 -2.89 13.61
CA LEU A 65 -12.88 -3.18 12.42
C LEU A 65 -12.71 -2.08 11.37
N ILE A 66 -12.93 -0.82 11.76
CA ILE A 66 -12.80 0.33 10.86
C ILE A 66 -11.34 0.46 10.39
N ASN A 67 -10.38 0.39 11.33
CA ASN A 67 -8.97 0.54 10.99
C ASN A 67 -8.50 -0.52 9.99
N PHE A 68 -8.75 -1.81 10.25
CA PHE A 68 -8.30 -2.88 9.35
C PHE A 68 -9.03 -2.87 8.01
N THR A 69 -10.32 -2.50 7.99
CA THR A 69 -11.07 -2.35 6.73
C THR A 69 -10.47 -1.24 5.87
N THR A 70 -10.24 -0.07 6.46
CA THR A 70 -9.63 1.08 5.77
C THR A 70 -8.23 0.74 5.26
N MET A 71 -7.36 0.23 6.14
CA MET A 71 -6.01 -0.17 5.76
C MET A 71 -5.99 -1.22 4.66
N GLY A 72 -6.90 -2.20 4.73
CA GLY A 72 -7.03 -3.25 3.70
C GLY A 72 -7.41 -2.69 2.33
N LEU A 73 -8.37 -1.77 2.29
CA LEU A 73 -8.79 -1.12 1.04
C LEU A 73 -7.66 -0.28 0.44
N ILE A 74 -7.00 0.56 1.25
CA ILE A 74 -5.86 1.38 0.83
C ILE A 74 -4.69 0.50 0.34
N PHE A 75 -4.38 -0.57 1.06
CA PHE A 75 -3.32 -1.49 0.69
C PHE A 75 -3.61 -2.16 -0.66
N LEU A 76 -4.82 -2.73 -0.81
CA LEU A 76 -5.21 -3.37 -2.06
C LEU A 76 -5.16 -2.41 -3.23
N SER A 77 -5.75 -1.24 -3.11
CA SER A 77 -5.79 -0.24 -4.18
C SER A 77 -4.39 0.28 -4.55
N GLY A 78 -3.51 0.40 -3.56
CA GLY A 78 -2.13 0.86 -3.74
C GLY A 78 -1.19 -0.15 -4.40
N LEU A 79 -1.51 -1.45 -4.43
CA LEU A 79 -0.68 -2.47 -5.07
C LEU A 79 -0.68 -2.41 -6.60
N GLY A 80 -1.76 -1.88 -7.19
CA GLY A 80 -1.96 -1.85 -8.63
C GLY A 80 -2.56 -3.13 -9.22
N PHE A 81 -3.37 -2.96 -10.26
CA PHE A 81 -4.14 -4.04 -10.87
C PHE A 81 -3.31 -5.19 -11.45
N PRO A 82 -2.13 -4.98 -12.09
CA PRO A 82 -1.31 -6.08 -12.59
C PRO A 82 -0.89 -7.05 -11.49
N VAL A 83 -0.54 -6.51 -10.31
CA VAL A 83 -0.16 -7.31 -9.15
C VAL A 83 -1.35 -8.12 -8.65
N TRP A 84 -2.55 -7.53 -8.61
CA TRP A 84 -3.78 -8.24 -8.23
C TRP A 84 -4.03 -9.48 -9.08
N TRP A 85 -3.99 -9.29 -10.41
CA TRP A 85 -4.29 -10.39 -11.33
C TRP A 85 -3.25 -11.48 -11.23
N GLU A 86 -1.96 -11.12 -11.15
CA GLU A 86 -0.92 -12.12 -10.99
C GLU A 86 -1.05 -12.89 -9.68
N VAL A 87 -1.34 -12.23 -8.57
CA VAL A 87 -1.57 -12.88 -7.27
C VAL A 87 -2.80 -13.79 -7.31
N LEU A 88 -3.93 -13.31 -7.85
CA LEU A 88 -5.17 -14.09 -7.96
C LEU A 88 -5.00 -15.33 -8.83
N GLU A 89 -4.35 -15.22 -9.99
CA GLU A 89 -4.07 -16.36 -10.87
C GLU A 89 -3.21 -17.40 -10.16
N ARG A 90 -2.19 -16.97 -9.42
CA ARG A 90 -1.33 -17.87 -8.67
C ARG A 90 -2.03 -18.56 -7.50
N VAL A 91 -2.87 -17.83 -6.78
CA VAL A 91 -3.70 -18.41 -5.71
C VAL A 91 -4.65 -19.44 -6.30
N GLN A 92 -5.30 -19.16 -7.43
CA GLN A 92 -6.16 -20.11 -8.12
C GLN A 92 -5.40 -21.37 -8.57
N ASP A 93 -4.18 -21.21 -9.12
CA ASP A 93 -3.33 -22.33 -9.52
C ASP A 93 -2.88 -23.18 -8.31
N LEU A 94 -2.64 -22.54 -7.15
CA LEU A 94 -2.32 -23.23 -5.92
C LEU A 94 -3.51 -24.06 -5.39
N VAL A 95 -4.70 -23.45 -5.38
CA VAL A 95 -5.95 -24.10 -4.93
C VAL A 95 -6.31 -25.27 -5.85
N LYS A 96 -6.09 -25.13 -7.15
CA LYS A 96 -6.31 -26.19 -8.16
C LYS A 96 -5.22 -27.28 -8.15
N GLY A 97 -4.25 -27.21 -7.26
CA GLY A 97 -3.16 -28.19 -7.14
C GLY A 97 -2.16 -28.19 -8.29
N LYS A 98 -2.22 -27.19 -9.19
CA LYS A 98 -1.33 -27.08 -10.34
C LYS A 98 0.09 -26.63 -9.96
N ARG A 99 0.28 -26.08 -8.76
CA ARG A 99 1.57 -25.54 -8.28
C ARG A 99 1.83 -25.93 -6.83
N THR A 100 3.12 -26.08 -6.50
CA THR A 100 3.57 -26.34 -5.14
C THR A 100 3.85 -25.02 -4.40
N ARG A 101 3.56 -24.97 -3.09
CA ARG A 101 3.81 -23.80 -2.23
C ARG A 101 5.23 -23.24 -2.34
N LYS A 102 6.25 -24.11 -2.52
CA LYS A 102 7.67 -23.71 -2.66
C LYS A 102 7.94 -22.80 -3.88
N ASN A 103 7.15 -22.93 -4.94
CA ASN A 103 7.31 -22.16 -6.17
C ASN A 103 6.38 -20.94 -6.28
N PHE A 104 5.57 -20.66 -5.24
CA PHE A 104 4.61 -19.57 -5.24
C PHE A 104 5.30 -18.21 -5.43
N VAL A 105 6.25 -17.88 -4.54
CA VAL A 105 6.96 -16.59 -4.56
C VAL A 105 8.00 -16.50 -5.70
N ARG A 106 8.69 -17.61 -5.98
CA ARG A 106 9.74 -17.64 -7.03
C ARG A 106 9.18 -17.30 -8.42
N GLY A 107 7.95 -17.69 -8.67
CA GLY A 107 7.35 -17.53 -9.98
C GLY A 107 6.77 -16.14 -10.27
N PHE A 108 6.67 -15.21 -9.31
CA PHE A 108 6.20 -13.85 -9.59
C PHE A 108 7.11 -13.13 -10.58
N THR A 109 6.51 -12.25 -11.39
CA THR A 109 7.25 -11.32 -12.25
C THR A 109 8.17 -10.44 -11.41
N LEU A 110 9.22 -9.91 -12.01
CA LEU A 110 10.12 -8.97 -11.33
C LEU A 110 9.37 -7.75 -10.81
N HIS A 111 8.41 -7.25 -11.61
CA HIS A 111 7.55 -6.13 -11.23
C HIS A 111 6.78 -6.43 -9.93
N THR A 112 6.08 -7.54 -9.85
CA THR A 112 5.28 -7.93 -8.68
C THR A 112 6.17 -8.15 -7.44
N LYS A 113 7.33 -8.79 -7.59
CA LYS A 113 8.29 -8.94 -6.49
C LYS A 113 8.75 -7.60 -5.95
N LEU A 114 9.14 -6.68 -6.84
CA LEU A 114 9.61 -5.36 -6.48
C LEU A 114 8.51 -4.55 -5.78
N VAL A 115 7.28 -4.57 -6.31
CA VAL A 115 6.13 -3.90 -5.70
C VAL A 115 5.84 -4.45 -4.31
N LEU A 116 5.73 -5.76 -4.15
CA LEU A 116 5.41 -6.37 -2.87
C LEU A 116 6.50 -6.11 -1.83
N THR A 117 7.78 -6.28 -2.21
CA THR A 117 8.91 -6.07 -1.30
C THR A 117 9.01 -4.62 -0.83
N THR A 118 8.96 -3.65 -1.77
CA THR A 118 9.01 -2.23 -1.41
C THR A 118 7.80 -1.80 -0.60
N THR A 119 6.61 -2.28 -0.93
CA THR A 119 5.40 -1.99 -0.16
C THR A 119 5.52 -2.48 1.28
N VAL A 120 5.96 -3.73 1.49
CA VAL A 120 6.15 -4.29 2.83
C VAL A 120 7.21 -3.50 3.62
N ILE A 121 8.36 -3.19 3.01
CA ILE A 121 9.42 -2.41 3.66
C ILE A 121 8.91 -1.02 4.08
N LEU A 122 8.20 -0.32 3.21
CA LEU A 122 7.68 1.02 3.50
C LEU A 122 6.60 0.98 4.59
N LEU A 123 5.67 0.03 4.54
CA LEU A 123 4.59 -0.06 5.52
C LEU A 123 5.11 -0.43 6.92
N PHE A 124 5.89 -1.49 7.02
CA PHE A 124 6.40 -1.92 8.31
C PHE A 124 7.52 -1.01 8.81
N GLY A 125 8.42 -0.54 7.94
CA GLY A 125 9.46 0.41 8.30
C GLY A 125 8.89 1.74 8.78
N GLY A 126 7.90 2.29 8.05
CA GLY A 126 7.19 3.51 8.45
C GLY A 126 6.46 3.34 9.78
N ALA A 127 5.72 2.25 9.95
CA ALA A 127 5.01 1.96 11.19
C ALA A 127 5.95 1.83 12.39
N LEU A 128 7.08 1.13 12.24
CA LEU A 128 8.08 0.97 13.29
C LEU A 128 8.74 2.30 13.65
N LEU A 129 9.08 3.14 12.68
CA LEU A 129 9.67 4.45 12.92
C LEU A 129 8.69 5.36 13.66
N ILE A 130 7.44 5.46 13.19
CA ILE A 130 6.41 6.27 13.86
C ILE A 130 6.15 5.74 15.27
N LEU A 131 6.05 4.43 15.44
CA LEU A 131 5.85 3.82 16.75
C LEU A 131 6.99 4.12 17.72
N ALA A 132 8.24 4.06 17.24
CA ALA A 132 9.42 4.32 18.07
C ALA A 132 9.53 5.80 18.47
N LEU A 133 9.25 6.72 17.54
CA LEU A 133 9.38 8.16 17.77
C LEU A 133 8.27 8.72 18.64
N ASP A 134 7.04 8.22 18.51
CA ASP A 134 5.87 8.72 19.23
C ASP A 134 5.38 7.82 20.37
N TRP A 135 6.14 6.80 20.76
CA TRP A 135 5.73 5.85 21.80
C TRP A 135 5.27 6.53 23.10
N ASN A 136 5.99 7.55 23.54
CA ASN A 136 5.74 8.30 24.77
C ASN A 136 5.06 9.66 24.56
N ASN A 137 4.75 10.03 23.32
CA ASN A 137 4.11 11.30 23.01
C ASN A 137 2.64 11.27 23.43
N ALA A 138 2.31 11.95 24.53
CA ALA A 138 0.97 11.97 25.12
C ALA A 138 -0.10 12.55 24.16
N SER A 139 0.30 13.42 23.24
CA SER A 139 -0.62 14.04 22.26
C SER A 139 -1.00 13.11 21.11
N SER A 140 -0.19 12.08 20.83
CA SER A 140 -0.41 11.14 19.75
C SER A 140 -0.66 9.71 20.25
N LEU A 141 0.39 8.88 20.34
CA LEU A 141 0.29 7.47 20.72
C LEU A 141 0.31 7.23 22.22
N GLY A 142 0.86 8.16 23.02
CA GLY A 142 1.17 7.93 24.43
C GLY A 142 -0.02 7.51 25.29
N SER A 143 -1.21 8.04 25.03
CA SER A 143 -2.45 7.74 25.75
C SER A 143 -3.05 6.36 25.43
N LEU A 144 -2.60 5.68 24.37
CA LEU A 144 -3.17 4.43 23.89
C LEU A 144 -2.52 3.20 24.56
N LYS A 145 -3.25 2.08 24.59
CA LYS A 145 -2.70 0.80 25.00
C LYS A 145 -1.68 0.27 23.97
N PRO A 146 -0.69 -0.57 24.33
CA PRO A 146 0.37 -1.01 23.42
C PRO A 146 -0.13 -1.58 22.09
N ALA A 147 -1.18 -2.41 22.10
CA ALA A 147 -1.77 -2.95 20.88
C ALA A 147 -2.43 -1.86 20.00
N GLN A 148 -3.07 -0.88 20.63
CA GLN A 148 -3.68 0.25 19.94
C GLN A 148 -2.62 1.20 19.36
N LYS A 149 -1.50 1.42 20.08
CA LYS A 149 -0.34 2.16 19.56
C LYS A 149 0.19 1.53 18.26
N ALA A 150 0.39 0.22 18.29
CA ALA A 150 0.86 -0.50 17.11
C ALA A 150 -0.13 -0.40 15.93
N MET A 151 -1.43 -0.54 16.20
CA MET A 151 -2.48 -0.40 15.18
C MET A 151 -2.51 1.03 14.60
N ALA A 152 -2.48 2.06 15.45
CA ALA A 152 -2.52 3.46 15.02
C ALA A 152 -1.25 3.86 14.26
N ALA A 153 -0.06 3.43 14.71
CA ALA A 153 1.19 3.66 13.97
C ALA A 153 1.19 2.95 12.59
N PHE A 154 0.65 1.73 12.54
CA PHE A 154 0.51 1.01 11.27
C PHE A 154 -0.52 1.68 10.35
N PHE A 155 -1.66 2.13 10.89
CA PHE A 155 -2.65 2.91 10.17
C PHE A 155 -2.01 4.17 9.57
N GLN A 156 -1.23 4.90 10.38
CA GLN A 156 -0.53 6.11 9.94
C GLN A 156 0.44 5.82 8.79
N SER A 157 1.21 4.74 8.87
CA SER A 157 2.10 4.32 7.79
C SER A 157 1.36 3.94 6.50
N VAL A 158 0.15 3.37 6.61
CA VAL A 158 -0.67 3.03 5.45
C VAL A 158 -1.28 4.29 4.83
N THR A 159 -1.87 5.17 5.64
CA THR A 159 -2.61 6.35 5.17
C THR A 159 -1.70 7.39 4.53
N THR A 160 -0.47 7.56 5.02
CA THR A 160 0.52 8.48 4.43
C THR A 160 0.89 8.12 3.00
N ARG A 161 0.60 6.91 2.54
CA ARG A 161 0.77 6.53 1.13
C ARG A 161 -0.37 7.04 0.25
N THR A 162 -0.69 8.32 0.41
CA THR A 162 -1.65 9.11 -0.37
C THR A 162 -3.12 8.75 -0.19
N ALA A 163 -3.50 8.18 0.98
CA ALA A 163 -4.90 7.86 1.26
C ALA A 163 -5.68 9.02 1.92
N GLY A 164 -5.08 9.70 2.90
CA GLY A 164 -5.62 10.93 3.48
C GLY A 164 -6.51 10.75 4.71
N PHE A 165 -6.88 9.52 5.11
CA PHE A 165 -7.61 9.32 6.37
C PHE A 165 -6.71 9.52 7.58
N GLU A 166 -7.27 10.06 8.66
CA GLU A 166 -6.54 10.44 9.85
C GLU A 166 -7.20 9.85 11.09
N THR A 167 -6.47 9.00 11.83
CA THR A 167 -6.91 8.48 13.14
C THR A 167 -6.25 9.20 14.30
N ILE A 168 -5.12 9.87 14.05
CA ILE A 168 -4.44 10.75 14.99
C ILE A 168 -4.11 12.02 14.21
N PRO A 169 -4.52 13.21 14.70
CA PRO A 169 -4.23 14.48 14.04
C PRO A 169 -2.74 14.65 13.75
N GLN A 170 -2.40 15.00 12.50
CA GLN A 170 -1.00 15.15 12.08
C GLN A 170 -0.23 16.16 12.92
N ALA A 171 -0.91 17.20 13.39
CA ALA A 171 -0.35 18.22 14.27
C ALA A 171 0.10 17.69 15.63
N ASN A 172 -0.36 16.51 16.03
CA ASN A 172 -0.04 15.90 17.33
C ASN A 172 1.22 15.02 17.30
N PHE A 173 1.75 14.74 16.09
CA PHE A 173 2.98 13.95 15.93
C PHE A 173 4.22 14.78 16.29
N SER A 174 5.27 14.09 16.77
CA SER A 174 6.59 14.68 16.91
C SER A 174 7.17 15.09 15.56
N ASP A 175 8.09 16.06 15.54
CA ASP A 175 8.77 16.51 14.31
C ASP A 175 9.43 15.34 13.55
N GLY A 176 9.97 14.36 14.29
CA GLY A 176 10.55 13.16 13.71
C GLY A 176 9.52 12.31 12.96
N SER A 177 8.36 12.05 13.58
CA SER A 177 7.27 11.31 12.95
C SER A 177 6.64 12.08 11.79
N ALA A 178 6.53 13.40 11.90
CA ALA A 178 6.08 14.25 10.81
C ALA A 178 7.02 14.16 9.61
N MET A 179 8.35 14.18 9.84
CA MET A 179 9.34 14.01 8.78
C MET A 179 9.25 12.63 8.11
N VAL A 180 9.09 11.55 8.89
CA VAL A 180 8.87 10.19 8.36
C VAL A 180 7.60 10.16 7.52
N SER A 181 6.51 10.76 8.01
CA SER A 181 5.25 10.84 7.28
C SER A 181 5.40 11.58 5.94
N MET A 182 6.12 12.71 5.90
CA MET A 182 6.41 13.43 4.65
C MET A 182 7.18 12.58 3.64
N ILE A 183 8.18 11.81 4.08
CA ILE A 183 8.93 10.90 3.20
C ILE A 183 8.00 9.80 2.66
N LEU A 184 7.15 9.22 3.50
CA LEU A 184 6.18 8.20 3.07
C LEU A 184 5.13 8.77 2.11
N MET A 185 4.69 10.02 2.31
CA MET A 185 3.75 10.70 1.41
C MET A 185 4.38 10.96 0.04
N PHE A 186 5.67 11.28 -0.01
CA PHE A 186 6.39 11.44 -1.27
C PHE A 186 6.46 10.12 -2.06
N ILE A 187 6.67 8.98 -1.35
CA ILE A 187 6.70 7.64 -1.94
C ILE A 187 5.29 7.05 -1.91
N GLY A 188 4.51 7.31 -2.94
CA GLY A 188 3.13 6.83 -3.05
C GLY A 188 3.00 5.34 -3.33
N GLY A 189 1.95 4.96 -4.05
CA GLY A 189 1.68 3.57 -4.40
C GLY A 189 2.40 3.05 -5.64
N SER A 190 2.01 1.87 -6.06
CA SER A 190 2.58 1.18 -7.23
C SER A 190 1.96 1.69 -8.54
N PRO A 191 2.62 1.46 -9.69
CA PRO A 191 2.05 1.77 -10.98
C PRO A 191 0.70 1.08 -11.21
N MET A 192 -0.22 1.76 -11.89
CA MET A 192 -1.57 1.28 -12.20
C MET A 192 -2.44 0.99 -10.94
N GLY A 193 -2.08 1.54 -9.78
CA GLY A 193 -2.93 1.64 -8.60
C GLY A 193 -3.60 3.01 -8.51
N THR A 194 -4.49 3.20 -7.53
CA THR A 194 -5.21 4.46 -7.29
C THR A 194 -4.38 5.49 -6.52
N ALA A 195 -3.30 5.05 -5.86
CA ALA A 195 -2.43 5.92 -5.07
C ALA A 195 -1.62 6.90 -5.94
N GLY A 196 -1.47 8.12 -5.45
CA GLY A 196 -0.65 9.19 -6.05
C GLY A 196 0.86 9.04 -5.76
N GLY A 197 1.58 10.16 -5.75
CA GLY A 197 3.01 10.24 -5.40
C GLY A 197 3.95 9.60 -6.41
N VAL A 198 5.26 9.62 -6.08
CA VAL A 198 6.28 8.92 -6.85
C VAL A 198 6.07 7.41 -6.69
N LYS A 199 6.02 6.70 -7.81
CA LYS A 199 5.70 5.26 -7.79
C LYS A 199 6.77 4.46 -7.05
N THR A 200 6.34 3.51 -6.22
CA THR A 200 7.26 2.65 -5.44
C THR A 200 8.31 1.96 -6.31
N THR A 201 7.93 1.54 -7.53
CA THR A 201 8.85 0.94 -8.49
C THR A 201 9.93 1.91 -8.95
N THR A 202 9.59 3.18 -9.16
CA THR A 202 10.55 4.22 -9.56
C THR A 202 11.59 4.44 -8.47
N VAL A 203 11.15 4.58 -7.21
CA VAL A 203 12.06 4.74 -6.07
C VAL A 203 12.94 3.50 -5.89
N ALA A 204 12.37 2.31 -5.99
CA ALA A 204 13.11 1.07 -5.85
C ALA A 204 14.18 0.90 -6.95
N ILE A 205 13.83 1.20 -8.20
CA ILE A 205 14.79 1.15 -9.32
C ILE A 205 15.90 2.18 -9.11
N LEU A 206 15.55 3.41 -8.72
CA LEU A 206 16.53 4.45 -8.43
C LEU A 206 17.53 4.02 -7.35
N LEU A 207 17.02 3.44 -6.25
CA LEU A 207 17.88 2.94 -5.16
C LEU A 207 18.79 1.79 -5.62
N VAL A 208 18.28 0.87 -6.45
CA VAL A 208 19.08 -0.22 -7.02
C VAL A 208 20.17 0.33 -7.96
N VAL A 209 19.83 1.31 -8.81
CA VAL A 209 20.80 1.95 -9.72
C VAL A 209 21.89 2.68 -8.94
N VAL A 210 21.51 3.48 -7.93
CA VAL A 210 22.47 4.18 -7.07
C VAL A 210 23.38 3.18 -6.33
N ALA A 211 22.80 2.11 -5.76
CA ALA A 211 23.56 1.08 -5.07
C ALA A 211 24.52 0.34 -6.01
N SER A 212 24.10 0.07 -7.25
CA SER A 212 24.95 -0.54 -8.28
C SER A 212 26.09 0.37 -8.68
N TYR A 213 25.82 1.66 -8.86
CA TYR A 213 26.83 2.67 -9.16
C TYR A 213 27.89 2.78 -8.05
N ILE A 214 27.45 2.85 -6.79
CA ILE A 214 28.36 2.90 -5.64
C ILE A 214 29.24 1.63 -5.55
N ARG A 215 28.71 0.47 -5.95
CA ARG A 215 29.44 -0.80 -5.97
C ARG A 215 30.36 -0.97 -7.18
N GLY A 216 30.35 -0.04 -8.12
CA GLY A 216 31.16 -0.10 -9.33
C GLY A 216 30.69 -1.14 -10.36
N ASP A 217 29.43 -1.63 -10.26
CA ASP A 217 28.86 -2.62 -11.16
C ASP A 217 28.24 -2.02 -12.44
N SER A 218 28.41 -0.72 -12.66
CA SER A 218 27.66 0.06 -13.65
C SER A 218 27.90 -0.31 -15.12
N ASP A 219 29.02 -0.94 -15.46
CA ASP A 219 29.41 -1.09 -16.87
C ASP A 219 29.20 -2.49 -17.48
N ARG A 220 28.93 -3.51 -16.69
CA ARG A 220 28.90 -4.89 -17.22
C ARG A 220 27.62 -5.28 -17.98
N SER A 221 26.51 -4.60 -17.77
CA SER A 221 25.23 -5.01 -18.38
C SER A 221 24.99 -4.37 -19.74
N GLU A 222 25.39 -3.11 -19.94
CA GLU A 222 25.25 -2.42 -21.24
C GLU A 222 26.30 -2.87 -22.25
N GLU A 223 27.56 -3.01 -21.87
CA GLU A 223 28.61 -3.52 -22.76
C GLU A 223 28.33 -4.96 -23.24
N ARG A 224 27.76 -5.83 -22.39
CA ARG A 224 27.35 -7.17 -22.82
C ARG A 224 26.21 -7.16 -23.83
N ARG A 225 25.28 -6.20 -23.70
CA ARG A 225 24.13 -6.09 -24.62
C ARG A 225 24.57 -5.48 -25.95
N VAL A 226 25.32 -4.39 -25.92
CA VAL A 226 25.90 -3.72 -27.10
C VAL A 226 26.89 -4.66 -27.80
N GLY A 227 27.75 -5.35 -27.07
CA GLY A 227 28.66 -6.32 -27.63
C GLY A 227 28.00 -7.53 -28.30
N LYS A 228 26.84 -8.02 -27.80
CA LYS A 228 26.05 -9.06 -28.44
C LYS A 228 25.33 -8.56 -29.68
N GLU A 229 24.79 -7.36 -29.65
CA GLU A 229 24.09 -6.76 -30.83
C GLU A 229 25.08 -6.39 -31.93
N CYS A 230 26.29 -5.88 -31.60
CA CYS A 230 27.35 -5.65 -32.57
C CYS A 230 27.84 -6.98 -33.16
N ARG A 231 27.99 -8.04 -32.37
CA ARG A 231 28.46 -9.35 -32.87
C ARG A 231 27.43 -10.02 -33.77
N SER A 232 26.14 -9.82 -33.55
CA SER A 232 25.07 -10.35 -34.44
C SER A 232 24.93 -9.57 -35.73
N ARG A 233 25.29 -8.28 -35.75
CA ARG A 233 25.22 -7.43 -36.94
C ARG A 233 26.45 -7.52 -37.85
N TRP A 234 27.57 -8.01 -37.33
CA TRP A 234 28.83 -8.14 -38.05
C TRP A 234 29.23 -9.60 -38.33
N SER A 235 28.27 -10.50 -38.38
CA SER A 235 28.54 -11.83 -38.95
C SER A 235 28.47 -11.71 -40.48
N PRO A 236 29.62 -11.75 -41.19
CA PRO A 236 29.63 -11.51 -42.63
C PRO A 236 29.41 -12.79 -43.46
N TYR A 237 28.64 -13.74 -43.00
CA TYR A 237 28.34 -14.91 -43.81
C TYR A 237 26.97 -15.50 -43.51
N HIS A 238 26.16 -15.31 -44.51
CA HIS A 238 25.05 -16.03 -45.13
C HIS A 238 23.68 -15.72 -44.66
#